data_aaf99e54aef2088125d4f4948f24930c
#
_entry.id   aaf99e54aef2088125d4f4948f24930c
#
_cell.length_a   1.000
_cell.length_b   1.000
_cell.length_c   1.000
_cell.angle_alpha   90.00
_cell.angle_beta   90.00
_cell.angle_gamma   90.00
#
_symmetry.space_group_name_H-M   'P 1'
#
loop_
_entity.id
_entity.type
_entity.pdbx_description
1 polymer ?
#
loop_
_entity_poly.entity_id
_entity_poly.type
_entity_poly.pdbx_seq_one_letter_code
_entity_poly.pdbx_strand_id
1 'polypeptide(L)'
;MVIKRLLRKLAFGSIGLFFNFILLPTFSNAQNKVVLSNQDWDNLLTDQLFPGKKVDSLSFQFDIPFEEKFISVNDSTTLHGLLFKVKKPKGVIFYLHGSNNALDTWGKIAPIYTANQYDVFMLDYRGYGKSQGKVTDENLLYQDIQIVYDKLKDIYPEKRIIVLGQSMGTALASYTAANNHPALLILQAPYYSFKDWTNNIAPELDTSNIPYRFDNASFLKMVTCPVIVFHGNKDTAVYYGSSVKLSKLLKASDQYITLQDEVHNDFSKNKAYLSAIALILKNIDELTP
;
A
#
# COMPACT_ATOMS: atom_id res chain seq x y z
N MET A 1 17.51 24.82 0.70
CA MET A 1 18.48 23.73 0.95
C MET A 1 17.93 22.67 1.91
N VAL A 2 17.27 23.04 3.00
CA VAL A 2 16.66 22.15 3.99
C VAL A 2 15.54 21.30 3.37
N ILE A 3 14.60 21.92 2.64
CA ILE A 3 13.46 21.24 1.98
C ILE A 3 13.93 20.16 1.00
N LYS A 4 14.94 20.44 0.15
CA LYS A 4 15.51 19.43 -0.76
C LYS A 4 16.17 18.26 -0.03
N ARG A 5 16.73 18.49 1.16
CA ARG A 5 17.30 17.42 2.00
C ARG A 5 16.22 16.60 2.68
N LEU A 6 15.14 17.23 3.09
CA LEU A 6 13.94 16.61 3.67
C LEU A 6 13.21 15.74 2.62
N LEU A 7 12.95 16.30 1.45
CA LEU A 7 12.34 15.58 0.33
C LEU A 7 13.18 14.38 -0.09
N ARG A 8 14.52 14.48 -0.01
CA ARG A 8 15.41 13.32 -0.21
C ARG A 8 15.25 12.25 0.87
N LYS A 9 15.08 12.60 2.15
CA LYS A 9 14.80 11.60 3.22
C LYS A 9 13.49 10.88 2.95
N LEU A 10 12.46 11.61 2.53
CA LEU A 10 11.15 11.07 2.17
C LEU A 10 11.22 10.18 0.91
N ALA A 11 12.06 10.53 -0.07
CA ALA A 11 12.30 9.74 -1.28
C ALA A 11 13.18 8.51 -1.04
N PHE A 12 14.17 8.59 -0.15
CA PHE A 12 15.16 7.53 0.08
C PHE A 12 14.75 6.50 1.13
N GLY A 13 13.64 6.70 1.84
CA GLY A 13 13.04 5.63 2.66
C GLY A 13 12.65 4.39 1.83
N SER A 14 12.71 4.49 0.50
CA SER A 14 12.33 3.42 -0.42
C SER A 14 13.49 2.75 -1.19
N ILE A 15 14.74 3.23 -1.05
CA ILE A 15 15.89 2.63 -1.78
C ILE A 15 17.08 2.51 -0.81
N GLY A 16 17.39 1.27 -0.44
CA GLY A 16 18.59 0.94 0.32
C GLY A 16 19.86 1.22 -0.52
N LEU A 17 20.48 2.36 -0.28
CA LEU A 17 21.85 2.63 -0.68
C LEU A 17 22.58 3.24 0.54
N PHE A 18 23.58 2.52 0.98
CA PHE A 18 24.52 2.93 2.01
C PHE A 18 25.16 4.28 1.64
N PHE A 19 24.90 5.31 2.44
CA PHE A 19 25.75 6.49 2.47
C PHE A 19 26.16 6.79 3.91
N ASN A 20 27.48 6.93 4.07
CA ASN A 20 28.17 7.28 5.31
C ASN A 20 27.47 8.41 6.06
N PHE A 21 27.08 8.13 7.29
CA PHE A 21 26.66 9.11 8.27
C PHE A 21 27.85 10.02 8.62
N ILE A 22 27.85 11.23 8.05
CA ILE A 22 28.60 12.32 8.64
C ILE A 22 27.73 12.82 9.81
N LEU A 23 28.15 12.50 11.01
CA LEU A 23 27.65 13.08 12.25
C LEU A 23 27.76 14.61 12.16
N LEU A 24 26.64 15.29 11.98
CA LEU A 24 26.55 16.73 12.21
C LEU A 24 25.99 16.94 13.61
N PRO A 25 26.45 17.98 14.32
CA PRO A 25 26.14 18.19 15.73
C PRO A 25 24.63 18.29 15.94
N THR A 26 24.16 17.61 16.98
CA THR A 26 22.83 17.71 17.53
C THR A 26 22.59 19.12 18.05
N PHE A 27 21.98 19.97 17.25
CA PHE A 27 21.36 21.19 17.76
C PHE A 27 20.02 20.81 18.38
N SER A 28 20.02 20.57 19.67
CA SER A 28 18.81 20.53 20.48
C SER A 28 18.30 21.96 20.67
N ASN A 29 17.46 22.42 19.78
CA ASN A 29 16.58 23.57 20.03
C ASN A 29 15.20 23.24 19.47
N ALA A 30 14.30 22.88 20.38
CA ALA A 30 12.92 22.47 20.17
C ALA A 30 11.98 23.60 19.68
N GLN A 31 12.49 24.68 19.09
CA GLN A 31 11.68 25.88 18.92
C GLN A 31 11.35 26.29 17.48
N ASN A 32 11.95 25.72 16.43
CA ASN A 32 11.56 26.10 15.06
C ASN A 32 11.40 24.88 14.17
N LYS A 33 10.21 24.27 14.18
CA LYS A 33 9.85 23.28 13.17
C LYS A 33 9.75 23.93 11.79
N VAL A 34 10.14 23.19 10.76
CA VAL A 34 9.99 23.63 9.36
C VAL A 34 8.53 23.50 8.96
N VAL A 35 7.91 24.63 8.61
CA VAL A 35 6.54 24.66 8.08
C VAL A 35 6.61 24.57 6.56
N LEU A 36 5.92 23.60 5.98
CA LEU A 36 5.75 23.48 4.53
C LEU A 36 4.54 24.27 4.08
N SER A 37 4.65 24.91 2.90
CA SER A 37 3.51 25.50 2.22
C SER A 37 2.59 24.41 1.64
N ASN A 38 1.36 24.76 1.28
CA ASN A 38 0.47 23.83 0.58
C ASN A 38 1.11 23.30 -0.71
N GLN A 39 1.79 24.16 -1.46
CA GLN A 39 2.49 23.75 -2.69
C GLN A 39 3.63 22.75 -2.41
N ASP A 40 4.35 22.87 -1.29
CA ASP A 40 5.39 21.90 -0.91
C ASP A 40 4.75 20.55 -0.55
N TRP A 41 3.59 20.55 0.12
CA TRP A 41 2.82 19.34 0.40
C TRP A 41 2.29 18.69 -0.87
N ASP A 42 1.74 19.47 -1.81
CA ASP A 42 1.26 18.96 -3.11
C ASP A 42 2.41 18.34 -3.92
N ASN A 43 3.57 19.00 -3.96
CA ASN A 43 4.77 18.46 -4.61
C ASN A 43 5.23 17.16 -3.92
N LEU A 44 5.18 17.10 -2.59
CA LEU A 44 5.50 15.88 -1.84
C LEU A 44 4.57 14.74 -2.23
N LEU A 45 3.26 14.97 -2.28
CA LEU A 45 2.27 13.98 -2.69
C LEU A 45 2.57 13.47 -4.10
N THR A 46 2.70 14.38 -5.05
CA THR A 46 2.80 14.02 -6.47
C THR A 46 4.16 13.50 -6.88
N ASP A 47 5.23 14.01 -6.30
CA ASP A 47 6.59 13.72 -6.78
C ASP A 47 7.32 12.69 -5.91
N GLN A 48 6.84 12.43 -4.70
CA GLN A 48 7.51 11.54 -3.75
C GLN A 48 6.62 10.38 -3.27
N LEU A 49 5.37 10.65 -2.92
CA LEU A 49 4.46 9.62 -2.43
C LEU A 49 3.80 8.85 -3.58
N PHE A 50 3.40 9.57 -4.62
CA PHE A 50 2.83 8.99 -5.83
C PHE A 50 3.56 9.52 -7.08
N PRO A 51 4.88 9.25 -7.21
CA PRO A 51 5.69 9.79 -8.31
C PRO A 51 5.21 9.32 -9.68
N GLY A 52 4.44 8.23 -9.69
CA GLY A 52 4.07 7.56 -10.92
C GLY A 52 5.30 6.94 -11.62
N LYS A 53 5.06 5.88 -12.34
CA LYS A 53 6.03 5.31 -13.28
C LYS A 53 5.27 4.99 -14.55
N LYS A 54 5.40 5.83 -15.57
CA LYS A 54 4.79 5.55 -16.87
C LYS A 54 5.45 4.33 -17.51
N VAL A 55 4.63 3.47 -18.06
CA VAL A 55 5.04 2.33 -18.86
C VAL A 55 4.50 2.56 -20.25
N ASP A 56 5.37 3.01 -21.16
CA ASP A 56 4.99 3.21 -22.56
C ASP A 56 5.04 1.87 -23.29
N SER A 57 4.01 1.54 -24.05
CA SER A 57 3.92 0.47 -25.08
C SER A 57 4.61 -0.87 -24.77
N LEU A 58 5.10 -1.12 -23.58
CA LEU A 58 5.76 -2.39 -23.23
C LEU A 58 4.71 -3.48 -23.04
N SER A 59 4.93 -4.62 -23.70
CA SER A 59 4.25 -5.85 -23.35
C SER A 59 4.72 -6.28 -21.95
N PHE A 60 3.80 -6.44 -21.02
CA PHE A 60 4.11 -7.08 -19.74
C PHE A 60 4.54 -8.52 -19.98
N GLN A 61 5.63 -8.94 -19.32
CA GLN A 61 6.15 -10.31 -19.42
C GLN A 61 6.08 -10.96 -18.05
N PHE A 62 5.16 -11.91 -17.91
CA PHE A 62 4.99 -12.71 -16.69
C PHE A 62 4.88 -14.18 -17.08
N ASP A 63 5.35 -15.06 -16.20
CA ASP A 63 5.34 -16.52 -16.41
C ASP A 63 3.93 -17.14 -16.29
N ILE A 64 2.93 -16.34 -15.90
CA ILE A 64 1.53 -16.76 -15.74
C ILE A 64 0.61 -15.91 -16.62
N PRO A 65 -0.51 -16.48 -17.12
CA PRO A 65 -1.47 -15.74 -17.94
C PRO A 65 -2.09 -14.56 -17.20
N PHE A 66 -2.30 -13.45 -17.91
CA PHE A 66 -2.98 -12.28 -17.41
C PHE A 66 -3.83 -11.61 -18.48
N GLU A 67 -4.76 -10.79 -18.05
CA GLU A 67 -5.58 -9.93 -18.90
C GLU A 67 -5.38 -8.48 -18.48
N GLU A 68 -5.16 -7.58 -19.44
CA GLU A 68 -5.19 -6.14 -19.18
C GLU A 68 -6.64 -5.68 -19.04
N LYS A 69 -6.90 -4.85 -18.06
CA LYS A 69 -8.21 -4.23 -17.81
C LYS A 69 -8.08 -2.73 -17.83
N PHE A 70 -9.01 -2.07 -18.51
CA PHE A 70 -9.10 -0.61 -18.54
C PHE A 70 -10.45 -0.22 -17.95
N ILE A 71 -10.42 0.54 -16.86
CA ILE A 71 -11.57 0.90 -16.05
C ILE A 71 -11.73 2.41 -16.05
N SER A 72 -12.81 2.91 -16.68
CA SER A 72 -13.15 4.34 -16.61
C SER A 72 -13.62 4.68 -15.20
N VAL A 73 -12.96 5.63 -14.56
CA VAL A 73 -13.30 6.13 -13.22
C VAL A 73 -14.03 7.46 -13.27
N ASN A 74 -13.99 8.14 -14.41
CA ASN A 74 -14.84 9.28 -14.76
C ASN A 74 -14.78 9.49 -16.30
N ASP A 75 -15.42 10.55 -16.79
CA ASP A 75 -15.54 10.84 -18.24
C ASP A 75 -14.18 11.04 -18.94
N SER A 76 -13.14 11.38 -18.22
CA SER A 76 -11.83 11.75 -18.78
C SER A 76 -10.68 10.87 -18.32
N THR A 77 -10.91 9.91 -17.40
CA THR A 77 -9.82 9.13 -16.79
C THR A 77 -10.13 7.65 -16.81
N THR A 78 -9.22 6.90 -17.39
CA THR A 78 -9.22 5.44 -17.40
C THR A 78 -8.00 4.94 -16.65
N LEU A 79 -8.22 4.02 -15.70
CA LEU A 79 -7.17 3.31 -14.99
C LEU A 79 -6.90 1.96 -15.65
N HIS A 80 -5.67 1.54 -15.55
CA HIS A 80 -5.16 0.28 -16.05
C HIS A 80 -4.94 -0.70 -14.90
N GLY A 81 -5.32 -1.94 -15.11
CA GLY A 81 -5.07 -3.03 -14.17
C GLY A 81 -4.72 -4.32 -14.88
N LEU A 82 -4.13 -5.25 -14.13
CA LEU A 82 -3.82 -6.60 -14.57
C LEU A 82 -4.63 -7.61 -13.75
N LEU A 83 -5.33 -8.50 -14.46
CA LEU A 83 -6.04 -9.63 -13.87
C LEU A 83 -5.32 -10.93 -14.22
N PHE A 84 -4.68 -11.53 -13.23
CA PHE A 84 -4.10 -12.86 -13.32
C PHE A 84 -5.15 -13.89 -12.92
N LYS A 85 -5.46 -14.85 -13.81
CA LYS A 85 -6.55 -15.80 -13.64
C LYS A 85 -6.08 -17.23 -13.40
N VAL A 86 -6.81 -17.94 -12.56
CA VAL A 86 -6.65 -19.38 -12.36
C VAL A 86 -7.90 -20.15 -12.84
N LYS A 87 -7.80 -21.44 -13.09
CA LYS A 87 -8.89 -22.24 -13.70
C LYS A 87 -10.16 -22.31 -12.81
N LYS A 88 -10.00 -22.37 -11.49
CA LYS A 88 -11.09 -22.48 -10.51
C LYS A 88 -10.76 -21.60 -9.30
N PRO A 89 -10.99 -20.28 -9.41
CA PRO A 89 -10.63 -19.36 -8.33
C PRO A 89 -11.55 -19.56 -7.12
N LYS A 90 -10.96 -19.56 -5.93
CA LYS A 90 -11.69 -19.45 -4.66
C LYS A 90 -12.28 -18.04 -4.47
N GLY A 91 -11.63 -17.04 -5.06
CA GLY A 91 -11.97 -15.63 -5.00
C GLY A 91 -10.94 -14.80 -5.76
N VAL A 92 -10.90 -13.52 -5.46
CA VAL A 92 -9.94 -12.57 -6.03
C VAL A 92 -9.21 -11.80 -4.93
N ILE A 93 -7.91 -11.58 -5.12
CA ILE A 93 -7.14 -10.66 -4.31
C ILE A 93 -7.06 -9.33 -5.05
N PHE A 94 -7.66 -8.30 -4.50
CA PHE A 94 -7.49 -6.91 -4.96
C PHE A 94 -6.24 -6.35 -4.32
N TYR A 95 -5.16 -6.30 -5.10
CA TYR A 95 -3.84 -5.89 -4.65
C TYR A 95 -3.57 -4.42 -4.93
N LEU A 96 -3.33 -3.65 -3.88
CA LEU A 96 -3.03 -2.21 -3.90
C LEU A 96 -1.55 -2.02 -3.54
N HIS A 97 -0.76 -1.67 -4.54
CA HIS A 97 0.70 -1.62 -4.45
C HIS A 97 1.23 -0.40 -3.69
N GLY A 98 2.51 -0.43 -3.35
CA GLY A 98 3.23 0.70 -2.73
C GLY A 98 3.53 1.84 -3.71
N SER A 99 4.15 2.91 -3.21
CA SER A 99 4.39 4.16 -3.97
C SER A 99 5.31 4.03 -5.18
N ASN A 100 6.23 3.06 -5.18
CA ASN A 100 7.23 2.91 -6.23
C ASN A 100 6.82 1.88 -7.28
N ASN A 101 7.34 2.06 -8.51
CA ASN A 101 7.14 1.18 -9.66
C ASN A 101 5.68 1.12 -10.15
N ALA A 102 5.43 0.35 -11.19
CA ALA A 102 4.14 0.07 -11.80
C ALA A 102 3.93 -1.44 -11.93
N LEU A 103 2.85 -1.86 -12.55
CA LEU A 103 2.48 -3.27 -12.64
C LEU A 103 3.47 -4.13 -13.43
N ASP A 104 4.35 -3.55 -14.26
CA ASP A 104 5.49 -4.26 -14.89
C ASP A 104 6.43 -4.89 -13.84
N THR A 105 6.49 -4.31 -12.67
CA THR A 105 7.27 -4.79 -11.53
C THR A 105 6.40 -5.55 -10.53
N TRP A 106 5.26 -4.95 -10.14
CA TRP A 106 4.39 -5.53 -9.13
C TRP A 106 3.71 -6.83 -9.58
N GLY A 107 3.41 -6.99 -10.86
CA GLY A 107 2.83 -8.22 -11.40
C GLY A 107 3.66 -9.48 -11.14
N LYS A 108 4.96 -9.34 -10.91
CA LYS A 108 5.87 -10.48 -10.62
C LYS A 108 5.56 -11.22 -9.32
N ILE A 109 4.77 -10.62 -8.41
CA ILE A 109 4.39 -11.29 -7.15
C ILE A 109 3.06 -12.07 -7.28
N ALA A 110 2.33 -11.90 -8.37
CA ALA A 110 1.05 -12.59 -8.57
C ALA A 110 1.12 -14.12 -8.40
N PRO A 111 2.21 -14.82 -8.81
CA PRO A 111 2.36 -16.26 -8.59
C PRO A 111 2.20 -16.71 -7.14
N ILE A 112 2.53 -15.87 -6.14
CA ILE A 112 2.36 -16.19 -4.71
C ILE A 112 0.90 -16.51 -4.40
N TYR A 113 -0.01 -15.79 -5.00
CA TYR A 113 -1.45 -15.86 -4.71
C TYR A 113 -2.18 -16.80 -5.67
N THR A 114 -1.80 -16.79 -6.95
CA THR A 114 -2.39 -17.72 -7.95
C THR A 114 -2.06 -19.17 -7.65
N ALA A 115 -0.89 -19.47 -7.08
CA ALA A 115 -0.56 -20.79 -6.58
C ALA A 115 -1.49 -21.28 -5.45
N ASN A 116 -2.16 -20.36 -4.75
CA ASN A 116 -3.14 -20.63 -3.71
C ASN A 116 -4.59 -20.61 -4.22
N GLN A 117 -4.79 -20.66 -5.55
CA GLN A 117 -6.07 -20.69 -6.24
C GLN A 117 -6.90 -19.39 -6.09
N TYR A 118 -6.26 -18.24 -6.03
CA TYR A 118 -6.93 -16.95 -6.13
C TYR A 118 -6.59 -16.25 -7.44
N ASP A 119 -7.59 -15.66 -8.07
CA ASP A 119 -7.33 -14.63 -9.06
C ASP A 119 -6.66 -13.43 -8.39
N VAL A 120 -5.85 -12.68 -9.12
CA VAL A 120 -5.19 -11.49 -8.58
C VAL A 120 -5.48 -10.32 -9.50
N PHE A 121 -6.16 -9.31 -8.98
CA PHE A 121 -6.35 -8.05 -9.68
C PHE A 121 -5.45 -6.99 -9.06
N MET A 122 -4.57 -6.44 -9.86
CA MET A 122 -3.64 -5.37 -9.49
C MET A 122 -4.00 -4.10 -10.28
N LEU A 123 -3.95 -2.95 -9.62
CA LEU A 123 -4.31 -1.67 -10.21
C LEU A 123 -3.12 -0.71 -10.23
N ASP A 124 -2.83 -0.14 -11.38
CA ASP A 124 -2.00 1.06 -11.49
C ASP A 124 -2.84 2.31 -11.15
N TYR A 125 -2.42 3.08 -10.15
CA TYR A 125 -3.09 4.33 -9.79
C TYR A 125 -2.91 5.39 -10.88
N ARG A 126 -3.61 6.51 -10.77
CA ARG A 126 -3.40 7.66 -11.65
C ARG A 126 -1.93 8.00 -11.78
N GLY A 127 -1.43 8.14 -13.00
CA GLY A 127 -0.03 8.45 -13.28
C GLY A 127 0.92 7.25 -13.31
N TYR A 128 0.47 6.06 -12.89
CA TYR A 128 1.27 4.83 -12.97
C TYR A 128 0.93 4.02 -14.23
N GLY A 129 1.92 3.27 -14.69
CA GLY A 129 1.79 2.35 -15.81
C GLY A 129 1.08 2.97 -17.02
N LYS A 130 0.02 2.33 -17.45
CA LYS A 130 -0.85 2.81 -18.53
C LYS A 130 -2.05 3.63 -18.02
N SER A 131 -2.20 3.82 -16.71
CA SER A 131 -3.27 4.64 -16.13
C SER A 131 -3.12 6.11 -16.50
N GLN A 132 -4.26 6.75 -16.79
CA GLN A 132 -4.34 8.17 -17.10
C GLN A 132 -4.32 9.04 -15.83
N GLY A 133 -4.18 10.34 -16.02
CA GLY A 133 -4.29 11.33 -14.96
C GLY A 133 -3.07 11.41 -14.05
N LYS A 134 -3.25 12.00 -12.87
CA LYS A 134 -2.26 12.24 -11.83
C LYS A 134 -2.98 12.21 -10.48
N VAL A 135 -2.33 11.73 -9.42
CA VAL A 135 -2.85 11.84 -8.05
C VAL A 135 -2.65 13.27 -7.58
N THR A 136 -3.73 13.98 -7.30
CA THR A 136 -3.72 15.37 -6.84
C THR A 136 -4.22 15.54 -5.41
N ASP A 137 -4.99 14.57 -4.92
CA ASP A 137 -5.44 14.51 -3.53
C ASP A 137 -5.82 13.07 -3.15
N GLU A 138 -5.93 12.80 -1.85
CA GLU A 138 -6.22 11.46 -1.36
C GLU A 138 -7.67 11.03 -1.59
N ASN A 139 -8.63 11.96 -1.60
CA ASN A 139 -10.04 11.62 -1.78
C ASN A 139 -10.31 11.15 -3.20
N LEU A 140 -9.66 11.80 -4.19
CA LEU A 140 -9.73 11.37 -5.58
C LEU A 140 -9.21 9.93 -5.74
N LEU A 141 -8.13 9.61 -5.06
CA LEU A 141 -7.56 8.25 -5.08
C LEU A 141 -8.51 7.24 -4.42
N TYR A 142 -9.12 7.59 -3.28
CA TYR A 142 -10.13 6.75 -2.62
C TYR A 142 -11.35 6.50 -3.49
N GLN A 143 -11.85 7.53 -4.20
CA GLN A 143 -12.96 7.41 -5.14
C GLN A 143 -12.63 6.45 -6.29
N ASP A 144 -11.45 6.59 -6.86
CA ASP A 144 -10.97 5.69 -7.92
C ASP A 144 -10.95 4.23 -7.45
N ILE A 145 -10.37 3.98 -6.28
CA ILE A 145 -10.27 2.64 -5.69
C ILE A 145 -11.66 2.06 -5.44
N GLN A 146 -12.61 2.87 -4.93
CA GLN A 146 -13.98 2.43 -4.70
C GLN A 146 -14.67 2.02 -6.00
N ILE A 147 -14.54 2.81 -7.06
CA ILE A 147 -15.12 2.48 -8.38
C ILE A 147 -14.55 1.14 -8.89
N VAL A 148 -13.24 0.95 -8.77
CA VAL A 148 -12.59 -0.29 -9.19
C VAL A 148 -13.06 -1.48 -8.33
N TYR A 149 -13.20 -1.30 -7.01
CA TYR A 149 -13.71 -2.32 -6.12
C TYR A 149 -15.16 -2.70 -6.46
N ASP A 150 -16.01 -1.71 -6.79
CA ASP A 150 -17.39 -1.97 -7.22
C ASP A 150 -17.43 -2.79 -8.51
N LYS A 151 -16.51 -2.53 -9.46
CA LYS A 151 -16.38 -3.35 -10.68
C LYS A 151 -15.93 -4.79 -10.37
N LEU A 152 -15.15 -5.01 -9.34
CA LEU A 152 -14.79 -6.37 -8.90
C LEU A 152 -15.99 -7.08 -8.29
N LYS A 153 -16.87 -6.37 -7.55
CA LYS A 153 -18.14 -6.95 -7.02
C LYS A 153 -19.12 -7.38 -8.13
N ASP A 154 -19.05 -6.75 -9.31
CA ASP A 154 -19.84 -7.20 -10.48
C ASP A 154 -19.41 -8.61 -10.96
N ILE A 155 -18.19 -9.04 -10.64
CA ILE A 155 -17.59 -10.29 -11.12
C ILE A 155 -17.49 -11.35 -10.02
N TYR A 156 -17.15 -10.93 -8.80
CA TYR A 156 -16.91 -11.81 -7.66
C TYR A 156 -17.87 -11.49 -6.50
N PRO A 157 -18.48 -12.49 -5.85
CA PRO A 157 -19.19 -12.24 -4.60
C PRO A 157 -18.28 -11.51 -3.61
N GLU A 158 -18.75 -10.48 -2.96
CA GLU A 158 -17.93 -9.61 -2.10
C GLU A 158 -17.21 -10.41 -0.99
N LYS A 159 -17.88 -11.39 -0.42
CA LYS A 159 -17.28 -12.33 0.56
C LYS A 159 -16.20 -13.26 -0.01
N ARG A 160 -15.85 -13.15 -1.28
CA ARG A 160 -14.72 -13.81 -1.94
C ARG A 160 -13.67 -12.82 -2.45
N ILE A 161 -13.81 -11.54 -2.10
CA ILE A 161 -12.81 -10.53 -2.39
C ILE A 161 -11.93 -10.34 -1.16
N ILE A 162 -10.63 -10.50 -1.33
CA ILE A 162 -9.61 -10.16 -0.33
C ILE A 162 -9.00 -8.85 -0.75
N VAL A 163 -8.97 -7.85 0.13
CA VAL A 163 -8.27 -6.60 -0.13
C VAL A 163 -6.89 -6.67 0.50
N LEU A 164 -5.86 -6.44 -0.30
CA LEU A 164 -4.48 -6.48 0.15
C LEU A 164 -3.77 -5.17 -0.20
N GLY A 165 -3.18 -4.51 0.79
CA GLY A 165 -2.38 -3.31 0.59
C GLY A 165 -0.94 -3.51 1.04
N GLN A 166 0.02 -2.93 0.29
CA GLN A 166 1.42 -2.90 0.69
C GLN A 166 1.89 -1.46 0.85
N SER A 167 2.59 -1.15 1.97
CA SER A 167 3.18 0.17 2.23
C SER A 167 2.13 1.28 2.06
N MET A 168 2.32 2.22 1.14
CA MET A 168 1.35 3.28 0.85
C MET A 168 -0.04 2.73 0.48
N GLY A 169 -0.10 1.58 -0.22
CA GLY A 169 -1.35 0.92 -0.56
C GLY A 169 -2.17 0.41 0.64
N THR A 170 -1.57 0.33 1.84
CA THR A 170 -2.29 -0.12 3.04
C THR A 170 -3.42 0.82 3.46
N ALA A 171 -3.24 2.16 3.34
CA ALA A 171 -4.31 3.10 3.62
C ALA A 171 -5.48 2.97 2.63
N LEU A 172 -5.17 2.71 1.36
CA LEU A 172 -6.18 2.47 0.33
C LEU A 172 -6.96 1.18 0.62
N ALA A 173 -6.24 0.12 1.01
CA ALA A 173 -6.85 -1.15 1.40
C ALA A 173 -7.72 -1.02 2.66
N SER A 174 -7.23 -0.30 3.67
CA SER A 174 -7.98 -0.05 4.91
C SER A 174 -9.23 0.81 4.64
N TYR A 175 -9.13 1.84 3.79
CA TYR A 175 -10.29 2.61 3.33
C TYR A 175 -11.33 1.72 2.64
N THR A 176 -10.88 0.89 1.70
CA THR A 176 -11.77 -0.02 0.97
C THR A 176 -12.50 -0.97 1.92
N ALA A 177 -11.78 -1.59 2.85
CA ALA A 177 -12.38 -2.51 3.81
C ALA A 177 -13.26 -1.80 4.86
N ALA A 178 -12.99 -0.55 5.20
CA ALA A 178 -13.81 0.26 6.10
C ALA A 178 -15.17 0.66 5.52
N ASN A 179 -15.27 0.77 4.19
CA ASN A 179 -16.48 1.19 3.48
C ASN A 179 -17.20 0.03 2.77
N ASN A 180 -16.70 -1.20 2.89
CA ASN A 180 -17.22 -2.38 2.22
C ASN A 180 -17.10 -3.62 3.14
N HIS A 181 -17.48 -4.82 2.63
CA HIS A 181 -17.48 -6.07 3.40
C HIS A 181 -16.69 -7.18 2.68
N PRO A 182 -15.37 -6.97 2.40
CA PRO A 182 -14.54 -8.02 1.82
C PRO A 182 -14.41 -9.21 2.76
N ALA A 183 -13.98 -10.35 2.22
CA ALA A 183 -13.72 -11.54 3.03
C ALA A 183 -12.59 -11.31 4.05
N LEU A 184 -11.55 -10.54 3.68
CA LEU A 184 -10.35 -10.37 4.47
C LEU A 184 -9.64 -9.08 4.06
N LEU A 185 -9.04 -8.38 5.03
CA LEU A 185 -8.08 -7.31 4.81
C LEU A 185 -6.67 -7.79 5.17
N ILE A 186 -5.73 -7.67 4.24
CA ILE A 186 -4.32 -7.97 4.48
C ILE A 186 -3.49 -6.69 4.33
N LEU A 187 -2.70 -6.35 5.34
CA LEU A 187 -1.83 -5.18 5.35
C LEU A 187 -0.37 -5.62 5.45
N GLN A 188 0.43 -5.25 4.46
CA GLN A 188 1.87 -5.51 4.39
C GLN A 188 2.66 -4.23 4.65
N ALA A 189 3.49 -4.24 5.69
CA ALA A 189 4.26 -3.06 6.12
C ALA A 189 3.41 -1.79 6.27
N PRO A 190 2.29 -1.82 7.03
CA PRO A 190 1.43 -0.66 7.19
C PRO A 190 2.05 0.37 8.12
N TYR A 191 1.83 1.65 7.80
CA TYR A 191 2.06 2.77 8.71
C TYR A 191 0.78 3.10 9.49
N TYR A 192 0.91 3.74 10.65
CA TYR A 192 -0.23 4.14 11.49
C TYR A 192 -1.09 5.22 10.80
N SER A 193 -0.45 6.32 10.39
CA SER A 193 -1.00 7.40 9.56
C SER A 193 0.15 8.11 8.85
N PHE A 194 -0.15 8.87 7.80
CA PHE A 194 0.87 9.66 7.10
C PHE A 194 1.56 10.66 8.05
N LYS A 195 0.81 11.27 8.97
CA LYS A 195 1.35 12.14 10.01
C LYS A 195 2.33 11.42 10.94
N ASP A 196 1.98 10.20 11.40
CA ASP A 196 2.85 9.38 12.26
C ASP A 196 4.14 8.99 11.55
N TRP A 197 4.04 8.57 10.29
CA TRP A 197 5.17 8.23 9.45
C TRP A 197 6.09 9.44 9.23
N THR A 198 5.52 10.60 8.84
CA THR A 198 6.27 11.84 8.63
C THR A 198 6.99 12.31 9.89
N ASN A 199 6.33 12.27 11.06
CA ASN A 199 6.96 12.63 12.33
C ASN A 199 8.13 11.73 12.69
N ASN A 200 8.12 10.47 12.28
CA ASN A 200 9.22 9.55 12.52
C ASN A 200 10.43 9.82 11.62
N ILE A 201 10.20 9.99 10.30
CA ILE A 201 11.29 10.14 9.33
C ILE A 201 11.83 11.57 9.22
N ALA A 202 11.01 12.56 9.56
CA ALA A 202 11.30 13.98 9.47
C ALA A 202 10.74 14.75 10.68
N PRO A 203 11.25 14.47 11.91
CA PRO A 203 10.75 15.06 13.15
C PRO A 203 10.90 16.59 13.19
N GLU A 204 11.77 17.15 12.36
CA GLU A 204 11.94 18.59 12.16
C GLU A 204 10.79 19.27 11.41
N LEU A 205 9.88 18.51 10.76
CA LEU A 205 8.70 19.08 10.10
C LEU A 205 7.59 19.42 11.08
N ASP A 206 6.91 20.54 10.82
CA ASP A 206 5.61 20.80 11.41
C ASP A 206 4.53 20.06 10.61
N THR A 207 3.92 19.07 11.24
CA THR A 207 2.85 18.26 10.66
C THR A 207 1.45 18.70 11.13
N SER A 208 1.32 19.88 11.78
CA SER A 208 0.03 20.37 12.26
C SER A 208 -0.96 20.61 11.13
N ASN A 209 -0.47 21.11 9.98
CA ASN A 209 -1.24 21.47 8.81
C ASN A 209 -1.06 20.51 7.64
N ILE A 210 -0.70 19.24 7.90
CA ILE A 210 -0.55 18.24 6.84
C ILE A 210 -1.90 17.98 6.16
N PRO A 211 -2.03 18.19 4.82
CA PRO A 211 -3.32 18.13 4.14
C PRO A 211 -3.80 16.70 3.87
N TYR A 212 -2.88 15.73 3.92
CA TYR A 212 -3.17 14.32 3.61
C TYR A 212 -3.16 13.49 4.88
N ARG A 213 -4.12 12.58 4.99
CA ARG A 213 -4.26 11.73 6.16
C ARG A 213 -3.65 10.37 5.95
N PHE A 214 -4.02 9.69 4.86
CA PHE A 214 -3.69 8.28 4.64
C PHE A 214 -3.65 7.51 5.95
N ASP A 215 -4.82 7.46 6.64
CA ASP A 215 -4.92 7.12 8.05
C ASP A 215 -5.45 5.69 8.25
N ASN A 216 -4.52 4.72 8.26
CA ASN A 216 -4.86 3.32 8.54
C ASN A 216 -5.57 3.16 9.90
N ALA A 217 -5.14 3.91 10.91
CA ALA A 217 -5.69 3.76 12.26
C ALA A 217 -7.17 4.18 12.36
N SER A 218 -7.57 5.23 11.65
CA SER A 218 -8.97 5.65 11.60
C SER A 218 -9.82 4.64 10.85
N PHE A 219 -9.35 4.13 9.71
CA PHE A 219 -10.08 3.15 8.92
C PHE A 219 -10.21 1.80 9.63
N LEU A 220 -9.14 1.29 10.27
CA LEU A 220 -9.18 0.00 10.97
C LEU A 220 -10.25 -0.07 12.06
N LYS A 221 -10.60 1.04 12.69
CA LYS A 221 -11.69 1.10 13.68
C LYS A 221 -13.08 0.85 13.08
N MET A 222 -13.20 1.00 11.75
CA MET A 222 -14.44 0.83 10.99
C MET A 222 -14.49 -0.52 10.27
N VAL A 223 -13.35 -1.21 10.12
CA VAL A 223 -13.25 -2.49 9.42
C VAL A 223 -13.96 -3.60 10.21
N THR A 224 -14.92 -4.25 9.56
CA THR A 224 -15.70 -5.35 10.15
C THR A 224 -15.16 -6.73 9.82
N CYS A 225 -14.57 -6.92 8.62
CA CYS A 225 -13.95 -8.19 8.23
C CYS A 225 -12.70 -8.49 9.07
N PRO A 226 -12.19 -9.74 9.09
CA PRO A 226 -10.92 -10.08 9.69
C PRO A 226 -9.76 -9.26 9.07
N VAL A 227 -8.75 -8.95 9.88
CA VAL A 227 -7.56 -8.20 9.47
C VAL A 227 -6.31 -8.99 9.79
N ILE A 228 -5.39 -9.07 8.83
CA ILE A 228 -4.08 -9.66 9.04
C ILE A 228 -3.00 -8.65 8.68
N VAL A 229 -2.13 -8.38 9.62
CA VAL A 229 -1.01 -7.45 9.46
C VAL A 229 0.31 -8.23 9.41
N PHE A 230 1.09 -7.99 8.37
CA PHE A 230 2.48 -8.45 8.26
C PHE A 230 3.43 -7.26 8.31
N HIS A 231 4.50 -7.36 9.13
CA HIS A 231 5.53 -6.33 9.13
C HIS A 231 6.90 -6.91 9.48
N GLY A 232 7.92 -6.49 8.72
CA GLY A 232 9.32 -6.81 9.00
C GLY A 232 9.86 -5.97 10.15
N ASN A 233 10.52 -6.60 11.13
CA ASN A 233 11.04 -5.87 12.29
C ASN A 233 12.33 -5.07 12.02
N LYS A 234 12.92 -5.21 10.80
CA LYS A 234 14.04 -4.40 10.29
C LYS A 234 13.62 -3.43 9.17
N ASP A 235 12.32 -3.16 9.06
CA ASP A 235 11.82 -2.18 8.10
C ASP A 235 12.29 -0.76 8.46
N THR A 236 13.03 -0.14 7.55
CA THR A 236 13.55 1.24 7.69
C THR A 236 12.77 2.27 6.89
N ALA A 237 11.90 1.84 5.97
CA ALA A 237 11.06 2.73 5.16
C ALA A 237 9.77 3.09 5.91
N VAL A 238 9.10 2.10 6.47
CA VAL A 238 8.01 2.27 7.43
C VAL A 238 8.46 1.65 8.75
N TYR A 239 8.82 2.47 9.72
CA TYR A 239 9.35 1.96 10.98
C TYR A 239 8.37 1.00 11.66
N TYR A 240 8.89 -0.12 12.14
CA TYR A 240 8.11 -1.23 12.70
C TYR A 240 7.14 -0.79 13.82
N GLY A 241 7.54 0.17 14.66
CA GLY A 241 6.71 0.73 15.73
C GLY A 241 5.40 1.36 15.24
N SER A 242 5.31 1.76 13.96
CA SER A 242 4.08 2.30 13.38
C SER A 242 2.99 1.23 13.31
N SER A 243 3.30 0.03 12.82
CA SER A 243 2.35 -1.07 12.82
C SER A 243 2.11 -1.69 14.20
N VAL A 244 3.10 -1.62 15.12
CA VAL A 244 2.89 -1.98 16.53
C VAL A 244 1.83 -1.07 17.18
N LYS A 245 1.72 0.20 16.79
CA LYS A 245 0.59 1.06 17.21
C LYS A 245 -0.73 0.55 16.65
N LEU A 246 -0.76 0.12 15.38
CA LEU A 246 -1.96 -0.44 14.75
C LEU A 246 -2.42 -1.74 15.42
N SER A 247 -1.48 -2.59 15.87
CA SER A 247 -1.84 -3.87 16.51
C SER A 247 -2.72 -3.69 17.74
N LYS A 248 -2.66 -2.53 18.41
CA LYS A 248 -3.52 -2.19 19.55
C LYS A 248 -4.99 -1.89 19.16
N LEU A 249 -5.27 -1.74 17.88
CA LEU A 249 -6.61 -1.50 17.33
C LEU A 249 -7.24 -2.77 16.76
N LEU A 250 -6.50 -3.87 16.70
CA LEU A 250 -6.96 -5.13 16.15
C LEU A 250 -7.98 -5.81 17.07
N LYS A 251 -8.97 -6.44 16.46
CA LYS A 251 -9.99 -7.26 17.14
C LYS A 251 -9.41 -8.62 17.54
N ALA A 252 -10.11 -9.36 18.39
CA ALA A 252 -9.69 -10.70 18.81
C ALA A 252 -9.56 -11.71 17.64
N SER A 253 -10.30 -11.49 16.56
CA SER A 253 -10.24 -12.29 15.32
C SER A 253 -9.10 -11.93 14.40
N ASP A 254 -8.44 -10.80 14.64
CA ASP A 254 -7.39 -10.28 13.77
C ASP A 254 -6.02 -10.85 14.16
N GLN A 255 -5.07 -10.80 13.24
CA GLN A 255 -3.72 -11.32 13.47
C GLN A 255 -2.65 -10.26 13.16
N TYR A 256 -1.62 -10.23 14.00
CA TYR A 256 -0.41 -9.44 13.77
C TYR A 256 0.81 -10.37 13.70
N ILE A 257 1.44 -10.41 12.54
CA ILE A 257 2.53 -11.34 12.23
C ILE A 257 3.81 -10.55 11.99
N THR A 258 4.74 -10.66 12.93
CA THR A 258 6.09 -10.10 12.79
C THR A 258 6.95 -11.01 11.91
N LEU A 259 7.51 -10.46 10.85
CA LEU A 259 8.51 -11.13 10.03
C LEU A 259 9.89 -10.78 10.58
N GLN A 260 10.55 -11.78 11.21
CA GLN A 260 11.84 -11.58 11.84
C GLN A 260 12.91 -11.30 10.78
N ASP A 261 13.76 -10.31 11.09
CA ASP A 261 14.86 -9.83 10.26
C ASP A 261 14.47 -9.35 8.85
N GLU A 262 13.16 -9.19 8.59
CA GLU A 262 12.65 -8.76 7.30
C GLU A 262 12.67 -7.23 7.18
N VAL A 263 12.96 -6.76 5.96
CA VAL A 263 12.96 -5.36 5.55
C VAL A 263 11.67 -5.00 4.80
N HIS A 264 11.58 -3.80 4.23
CA HIS A 264 10.34 -3.27 3.65
C HIS A 264 9.78 -4.05 2.44
N ASN A 265 10.64 -4.57 1.57
CA ASN A 265 10.24 -4.97 0.21
C ASN A 265 10.41 -6.46 -0.13
N ASP A 266 10.89 -7.29 0.78
CA ASP A 266 11.27 -8.68 0.42
C ASP A 266 10.25 -9.75 0.83
N PHE A 267 8.98 -9.38 1.05
CA PHE A 267 7.92 -10.33 1.42
C PHE A 267 7.83 -11.51 0.46
N SER A 268 8.05 -11.28 -0.83
CA SER A 268 7.96 -12.34 -1.86
C SER A 268 9.02 -13.45 -1.72
N LYS A 269 10.09 -13.21 -0.97
CA LYS A 269 11.17 -14.16 -0.70
C LYS A 269 11.17 -14.68 0.72
N ASN A 270 10.40 -14.08 1.61
CA ASN A 270 10.34 -14.44 3.02
C ASN A 270 9.57 -15.74 3.22
N LYS A 271 10.26 -16.80 3.69
CA LYS A 271 9.64 -18.13 3.88
C LYS A 271 8.52 -18.11 4.92
N ALA A 272 8.65 -17.32 6.00
CA ALA A 272 7.62 -17.22 7.03
C ALA A 272 6.36 -16.55 6.47
N TYR A 273 6.52 -15.47 5.68
CA TYR A 273 5.42 -14.84 4.97
C TYR A 273 4.75 -15.82 4.01
N LEU A 274 5.51 -16.49 3.14
CA LEU A 274 4.97 -17.43 2.14
C LEU A 274 4.21 -18.58 2.77
N SER A 275 4.69 -19.12 3.89
CA SER A 275 4.01 -20.17 4.63
C SER A 275 2.73 -19.66 5.30
N ALA A 276 2.79 -18.49 5.94
CA ALA A 276 1.65 -17.90 6.61
C ALA A 276 0.54 -17.52 5.62
N ILE A 277 0.88 -16.86 4.51
CA ILE A 277 -0.12 -16.45 3.50
C ILE A 277 -0.79 -17.68 2.86
N ALA A 278 -0.03 -18.75 2.59
CA ALA A 278 -0.60 -19.98 2.05
C ALA A 278 -1.60 -20.64 3.04
N LEU A 279 -1.28 -20.66 4.33
CA LEU A 279 -2.17 -21.18 5.38
C LEU A 279 -3.44 -20.34 5.52
N ILE A 280 -3.31 -19.01 5.54
CA ILE A 280 -4.43 -18.06 5.61
C ILE A 280 -5.37 -18.25 4.42
N LEU A 281 -4.83 -18.25 3.19
CA LEU A 281 -5.63 -18.40 1.98
C LEU A 281 -6.25 -19.80 1.82
N LYS A 282 -5.68 -20.81 2.47
CA LYS A 282 -6.25 -22.15 2.53
C LYS A 282 -7.47 -22.20 3.46
N ASN A 283 -7.41 -21.52 4.60
CA ASN A 283 -8.36 -21.63 5.70
C ASN A 283 -9.22 -20.36 5.86
N ILE A 284 -9.43 -19.60 4.80
CA ILE A 284 -10.14 -18.30 4.87
C ILE A 284 -11.57 -18.48 5.41
N ASP A 285 -12.23 -19.58 5.09
CA ASP A 285 -13.60 -19.87 5.56
C ASP A 285 -13.67 -20.05 7.09
N GLU A 286 -12.55 -20.36 7.75
CA GLU A 286 -12.46 -20.44 9.22
C GLU A 286 -12.24 -19.06 9.87
N LEU A 287 -11.81 -18.07 9.09
CA LEU A 287 -11.57 -16.70 9.55
C LEU A 287 -12.80 -15.80 9.37
N THR A 288 -13.69 -16.18 8.44
CA THR A 288 -14.90 -15.43 8.14
C THR A 288 -16.09 -16.05 8.87
N PRO A 289 -16.78 -15.30 9.74
CA PRO A 289 -17.95 -15.81 10.48
C PRO A 289 -19.14 -16.15 9.57
#